data_b33a3cab02a53c1afebf2154af47beb0
#
_entry.id   b33a3cab02a53c1afebf2154af47beb0
#
_cell.length_a   1.000
_cell.length_b   1.000
_cell.length_c   1.000
_cell.angle_alpha   90.00
_cell.angle_beta   90.00
_cell.angle_gamma   90.00
#
_symmetry.space_group_name_H-M   'P 1'
#
loop_
_entity.id
_entity.type
_entity.pdbx_description
1 polymer ?
#
loop_
_entity_poly.entity_id
_entity_poly.type
_entity_poly.pdbx_seq_one_letter_code
_entity_poly.pdbx_strand_id
1 'polypeptide(L)'
;MLYSSKIQSLSESTTIAISTLAKELKSQGKDILSFSAGEPDFDTPQAIKDAAIKALNDGFTKYTPVAGIPELLKAIAFKLKKENNLDYELSEILVSNGAKQSLFNAIQALIGEGDEVVIPVPFWVTYPELVKYSGGVSQFIQTDEKSRFKITPKQLKDALSPKTKMLILTTPSNPTGMLYSKAELEALGEVLKDTKVWVLSDEIYEKLVYKGEFVSCAAVSEEMKKRTITINGLSKSVAMTGWRMGYAASKDKKLVKLMSNLQSQCTSNINSITQMASIVALEGLVDKEIETMRQAFEKRCNLAHEKINAIEGLNALKPDGAFYLFINIGSLCGGDSMRFCHELLEKEGVALVPGKAFGLEGYVRLSFACSEEQIEKGIERIARFVKSKG
;
A
#
# COMPACT_ATOMS: atom_id res chain seq x y z
N MET A 1 -17.74 -32.59 -4.21
CA MET A 1 -17.20 -31.93 -3.01
C MET A 1 -17.55 -30.45 -3.09
N LEU A 2 -17.99 -29.85 -1.98
CA LEU A 2 -18.34 -28.44 -1.89
C LEU A 2 -17.20 -27.70 -1.21
N TYR A 3 -16.79 -26.55 -1.78
CA TYR A 3 -15.78 -25.67 -1.22
C TYR A 3 -16.43 -24.61 -0.33
N SER A 4 -15.66 -23.98 0.58
CA SER A 4 -16.12 -22.87 1.41
C SER A 4 -16.56 -21.69 0.52
N SER A 5 -17.80 -21.21 0.73
CA SER A 5 -18.33 -20.05 0.00
C SER A 5 -17.49 -18.80 0.20
N LYS A 6 -16.96 -18.58 1.41
CA LYS A 6 -16.02 -17.51 1.72
C LYS A 6 -14.79 -17.51 0.81
N ILE A 7 -14.18 -18.69 0.59
CA ILE A 7 -12.98 -18.81 -0.25
C ILE A 7 -13.34 -18.65 -1.72
N GLN A 8 -14.47 -19.22 -2.15
CA GLN A 8 -14.93 -19.07 -3.54
C GLN A 8 -15.32 -17.63 -3.91
N SER A 9 -15.66 -16.81 -2.93
CA SER A 9 -15.98 -15.39 -3.17
C SER A 9 -14.76 -14.53 -3.49
N LEU A 10 -13.54 -14.96 -3.13
CA LEU A 10 -12.31 -14.20 -3.39
C LEU A 10 -11.96 -14.18 -4.88
N SER A 11 -11.60 -13.00 -5.36
CA SER A 11 -11.13 -12.81 -6.74
C SER A 11 -9.61 -12.90 -6.81
N GLU A 12 -9.10 -13.38 -7.95
CA GLU A 12 -7.67 -13.33 -8.22
C GLU A 12 -7.19 -11.87 -8.36
N SER A 13 -6.00 -11.60 -7.83
CA SER A 13 -5.43 -10.25 -7.93
C SER A 13 -5.01 -9.94 -9.37
N THR A 14 -5.71 -9.03 -10.03
CA THR A 14 -5.39 -8.55 -11.38
C THR A 14 -3.94 -8.06 -11.49
N THR A 15 -3.40 -7.41 -10.46
CA THR A 15 -2.00 -6.95 -10.44
C THR A 15 -1.02 -8.12 -10.50
N ILE A 16 -1.31 -9.21 -9.75
CA ILE A 16 -0.47 -10.42 -9.76
C ILE A 16 -0.59 -11.13 -11.11
N ALA A 17 -1.80 -11.28 -11.63
CA ALA A 17 -2.04 -11.93 -12.92
C ALA A 17 -1.26 -11.25 -14.06
N ILE A 18 -1.30 -9.91 -14.14
CA ILE A 18 -0.54 -9.15 -15.15
C ILE A 18 0.97 -9.31 -14.95
N SER A 19 1.45 -9.25 -13.70
CA SER A 19 2.88 -9.44 -13.43
C SER A 19 3.36 -10.84 -13.79
N THR A 20 2.55 -11.87 -13.55
CA THR A 20 2.83 -13.25 -13.93
C THR A 20 2.87 -13.40 -15.45
N LEU A 21 1.86 -12.88 -16.14
CA LEU A 21 1.81 -12.90 -17.61
C LEU A 21 3.02 -12.20 -18.24
N ALA A 22 3.39 -11.03 -17.73
CA ALA A 22 4.58 -10.32 -18.21
C ALA A 22 5.87 -11.12 -18.02
N LYS A 23 6.02 -11.81 -16.87
CA LYS A 23 7.16 -12.70 -16.60
C LYS A 23 7.18 -13.91 -17.55
N GLU A 24 6.02 -14.54 -17.78
CA GLU A 24 5.88 -15.68 -18.71
C GLU A 24 6.26 -15.26 -20.14
N LEU A 25 5.73 -14.15 -20.64
CA LEU A 25 6.08 -13.64 -21.96
C LEU A 25 7.57 -13.35 -22.10
N LYS A 26 8.19 -12.76 -21.05
CA LYS A 26 9.62 -12.51 -21.02
C LYS A 26 10.44 -13.80 -21.01
N SER A 27 10.00 -14.84 -20.28
CA SER A 27 10.67 -16.16 -20.29
C SER A 27 10.59 -16.87 -21.64
N GLN A 28 9.58 -16.53 -22.45
CA GLN A 28 9.43 -17.00 -23.84
C GLN A 28 10.27 -16.19 -24.85
N GLY A 29 11.13 -15.29 -24.37
CA GLY A 29 12.02 -14.48 -25.21
C GLY A 29 11.41 -13.21 -25.79
N LYS A 30 10.18 -12.82 -25.38
CA LYS A 30 9.57 -11.56 -25.82
C LYS A 30 10.20 -10.37 -25.09
N ASP A 31 10.41 -9.27 -25.80
CA ASP A 31 10.92 -8.01 -25.23
C ASP A 31 9.81 -7.27 -24.48
N ILE A 32 9.60 -7.63 -23.21
CA ILE A 32 8.56 -7.08 -22.35
C ILE A 32 9.15 -6.12 -21.33
N LEU A 33 8.59 -4.90 -21.27
CA LEU A 33 8.82 -3.91 -20.22
C LEU A 33 7.62 -3.92 -19.26
N SER A 34 7.86 -4.32 -18.01
CA SER A 34 6.79 -4.42 -17.01
C SER A 34 6.87 -3.27 -16.01
N PHE A 35 5.79 -2.47 -15.95
CA PHE A 35 5.54 -1.42 -14.98
C PHE A 35 4.40 -1.79 -14.03
N SER A 36 4.13 -3.09 -13.87
CA SER A 36 3.07 -3.61 -13.00
C SER A 36 3.54 -3.87 -11.57
N ALA A 37 4.86 -3.97 -11.33
CA ALA A 37 5.43 -4.34 -10.05
C ALA A 37 5.10 -3.31 -8.96
N GLY A 38 4.75 -3.80 -7.78
CA GLY A 38 4.53 -2.99 -6.58
C GLY A 38 5.66 -3.13 -5.56
N GLU A 39 6.93 -3.17 -6.02
CA GLU A 39 8.09 -3.33 -5.15
C GLU A 39 9.26 -2.46 -5.63
N PRO A 40 10.11 -1.95 -4.70
CA PRO A 40 11.33 -1.27 -5.07
C PRO A 40 12.27 -2.18 -5.86
N ASP A 41 12.99 -1.61 -6.82
CA ASP A 41 14.04 -2.28 -7.60
C ASP A 41 15.44 -2.20 -6.93
N PHE A 42 15.48 -1.70 -5.71
CA PHE A 42 16.67 -1.63 -4.88
C PHE A 42 16.85 -2.92 -4.06
N ASP A 43 18.10 -3.23 -3.76
CA ASP A 43 18.42 -4.25 -2.77
C ASP A 43 18.13 -3.76 -1.34
N THR A 44 17.80 -4.70 -0.45
CA THR A 44 17.80 -4.44 0.99
C THR A 44 19.19 -3.94 1.42
N PRO A 45 19.31 -2.85 2.21
CA PRO A 45 20.58 -2.32 2.70
C PRO A 45 21.46 -3.37 3.37
N GLN A 46 22.77 -3.27 3.16
CA GLN A 46 23.74 -4.28 3.60
C GLN A 46 23.69 -4.50 5.12
N ALA A 47 23.57 -3.43 5.92
CA ALA A 47 23.51 -3.55 7.38
C ALA A 47 22.33 -4.42 7.86
N ILE A 48 21.20 -4.40 7.16
CA ILE A 48 20.04 -5.26 7.46
C ILE A 48 20.36 -6.72 7.11
N LYS A 49 21.01 -6.96 5.96
CA LYS A 49 21.43 -8.31 5.54
C LYS A 49 22.46 -8.90 6.52
N ASP A 50 23.41 -8.10 6.97
CA ASP A 50 24.43 -8.52 7.93
C ASP A 50 23.83 -8.87 9.30
N ALA A 51 22.83 -8.09 9.77
CA ALA A 51 22.10 -8.41 10.99
C ALA A 51 21.32 -9.74 10.87
N ALA A 52 20.75 -10.03 9.71
CA ALA A 52 20.09 -11.32 9.45
C ALA A 52 21.08 -12.48 9.46
N ILE A 53 22.24 -12.32 8.81
CA ILE A 53 23.31 -13.32 8.79
C ILE A 53 23.81 -13.58 10.22
N LYS A 54 24.03 -12.51 10.99
CA LYS A 54 24.43 -12.62 12.39
C LYS A 54 23.38 -13.39 13.21
N ALA A 55 22.10 -13.03 13.10
CA ALA A 55 21.02 -13.71 13.81
C ALA A 55 20.95 -15.21 13.46
N LEU A 56 21.18 -15.57 12.19
CA LEU A 56 21.23 -16.94 11.74
C LEU A 56 22.42 -17.69 12.38
N ASN A 57 23.61 -17.09 12.36
CA ASN A 57 24.83 -17.67 12.94
C ASN A 57 24.75 -17.81 14.47
N ASP A 58 24.07 -16.88 15.14
CA ASP A 58 23.81 -16.92 16.58
C ASP A 58 22.73 -17.96 16.97
N GLY A 59 22.14 -18.66 16.00
CA GLY A 59 21.14 -19.69 16.24
C GLY A 59 19.73 -19.13 16.58
N PHE A 60 19.41 -17.89 16.20
CA PHE A 60 18.11 -17.28 16.45
C PHE A 60 17.02 -17.86 15.51
N THR A 61 16.80 -19.17 15.64
CA THR A 61 15.98 -19.98 14.72
C THR A 61 14.77 -20.65 15.41
N LYS A 62 14.39 -20.20 16.60
CA LYS A 62 13.32 -20.78 17.39
C LYS A 62 12.07 -19.90 17.35
N TYR A 63 10.96 -20.44 17.87
CA TYR A 63 9.74 -19.64 18.07
C TYR A 63 10.00 -18.44 18.97
N THR A 64 9.34 -17.36 18.66
CA THR A 64 9.34 -16.10 19.44
C THR A 64 7.91 -15.79 19.91
N PRO A 65 7.73 -14.79 20.76
CA PRO A 65 6.37 -14.30 21.05
C PRO A 65 5.62 -13.91 19.77
N VAL A 66 4.35 -14.22 19.69
CA VAL A 66 3.51 -14.00 18.49
C VAL A 66 3.47 -12.54 18.08
N ALA A 67 3.41 -11.61 19.04
CA ALA A 67 3.37 -10.18 18.80
C ALA A 67 4.70 -9.59 18.29
N GLY A 68 5.79 -10.34 18.38
CA GLY A 68 7.16 -9.93 18.10
C GLY A 68 8.05 -9.98 19.33
N ILE A 69 9.36 -9.99 19.11
CA ILE A 69 10.33 -9.94 20.21
C ILE A 69 10.31 -8.55 20.88
N PRO A 70 10.57 -8.47 22.20
CA PRO A 70 10.54 -7.20 22.92
C PRO A 70 11.44 -6.11 22.30
N GLU A 71 12.61 -6.49 21.81
CA GLU A 71 13.57 -5.59 21.16
C GLU A 71 12.98 -4.95 19.90
N LEU A 72 12.30 -5.74 19.05
CA LEU A 72 11.64 -5.24 17.85
C LEU A 72 10.45 -4.34 18.20
N LEU A 73 9.64 -4.73 19.18
CA LEU A 73 8.52 -3.90 19.64
C LEU A 73 9.00 -2.54 20.18
N LYS A 74 10.13 -2.52 20.93
CA LYS A 74 10.77 -1.28 21.39
C LYS A 74 11.26 -0.42 20.22
N ALA A 75 11.88 -1.02 19.21
CA ALA A 75 12.36 -0.32 18.03
C ALA A 75 11.19 0.30 17.23
N ILE A 76 10.07 -0.42 17.10
CA ILE A 76 8.84 0.12 16.46
C ILE A 76 8.27 1.28 17.29
N ALA A 77 8.13 1.13 18.61
CA ALA A 77 7.63 2.19 19.49
C ALA A 77 8.53 3.43 19.43
N PHE A 78 9.86 3.24 19.43
CA PHE A 78 10.83 4.32 19.29
C PHE A 78 10.66 5.07 17.96
N LYS A 79 10.57 4.33 16.84
CA LYS A 79 10.32 4.90 15.49
C LYS A 79 9.02 5.69 15.45
N LEU A 80 7.93 5.13 15.96
CA LEU A 80 6.62 5.79 15.96
C LEU A 80 6.64 7.09 16.80
N LYS A 81 7.35 7.09 17.91
CA LYS A 81 7.52 8.30 18.74
C LYS A 81 8.39 9.36 18.05
N LYS A 82 9.56 8.95 17.52
CA LYS A 82 10.54 9.85 16.92
C LYS A 82 10.05 10.48 15.61
N GLU A 83 9.41 9.68 14.76
CA GLU A 83 9.11 10.06 13.38
C GLU A 83 7.64 10.46 13.17
N ASN A 84 6.73 9.84 13.91
CA ASN A 84 5.28 10.03 13.73
C ASN A 84 4.62 10.80 14.87
N ASN A 85 5.37 11.18 15.91
CA ASN A 85 4.84 11.81 17.14
C ASN A 85 3.74 10.96 17.80
N LEU A 86 3.90 9.63 17.79
CA LEU A 86 2.98 8.66 18.34
C LEU A 86 3.63 7.86 19.45
N ASP A 87 3.06 7.90 20.65
CA ASP A 87 3.54 7.15 21.80
C ASP A 87 2.69 5.90 22.00
N TYR A 88 3.30 4.72 21.85
CA TYR A 88 2.65 3.42 22.02
C TYR A 88 3.41 2.56 23.03
N GLU A 89 2.65 1.83 23.86
CA GLU A 89 3.19 0.75 24.68
C GLU A 89 3.43 -0.49 23.83
N LEU A 90 4.30 -1.41 24.27
CA LEU A 90 4.59 -2.64 23.54
C LEU A 90 3.37 -3.52 23.34
N SER A 91 2.41 -3.49 24.29
CA SER A 91 1.12 -4.20 24.21
C SER A 91 0.13 -3.59 23.20
N GLU A 92 0.45 -2.44 22.63
CA GLU A 92 -0.34 -1.72 21.62
C GLU A 92 0.19 -1.95 20.20
N ILE A 93 1.19 -2.85 20.03
CA ILE A 93 1.86 -3.14 18.77
C ILE A 93 1.80 -4.65 18.49
N LEU A 94 1.54 -5.01 17.23
CA LEU A 94 1.56 -6.39 16.73
C LEU A 94 2.38 -6.45 15.43
N VAL A 95 3.43 -7.24 15.43
CA VAL A 95 4.24 -7.53 14.24
C VAL A 95 3.65 -8.71 13.47
N SER A 96 3.53 -8.59 12.15
CA SER A 96 2.88 -9.56 11.28
C SER A 96 3.70 -9.86 10.01
N ASN A 97 3.36 -10.93 9.28
CA ASN A 97 3.99 -11.31 8.01
C ASN A 97 3.69 -10.32 6.87
N GLY A 98 4.28 -9.12 6.98
CA GLY A 98 4.04 -7.97 6.14
C GLY A 98 2.75 -7.23 6.51
N ALA A 99 2.65 -5.97 6.07
CA ALA A 99 1.50 -5.12 6.33
C ALA A 99 0.17 -5.76 5.87
N LYS A 100 0.18 -6.61 4.84
CA LYS A 100 -1.01 -7.32 4.36
C LYS A 100 -1.61 -8.23 5.44
N GLN A 101 -0.80 -8.92 6.24
CA GLN A 101 -1.32 -9.72 7.36
C GLN A 101 -1.83 -8.81 8.49
N SER A 102 -1.19 -7.68 8.75
CA SER A 102 -1.68 -6.70 9.73
C SER A 102 -3.07 -6.18 9.34
N LEU A 103 -3.28 -5.86 8.04
CA LEU A 103 -4.59 -5.49 7.48
C LEU A 103 -5.62 -6.60 7.65
N PHE A 104 -5.24 -7.83 7.29
CA PHE A 104 -6.11 -9.01 7.45
C PHE A 104 -6.53 -9.18 8.91
N ASN A 105 -5.58 -9.15 9.85
CA ASN A 105 -5.85 -9.31 11.27
C ASN A 105 -6.80 -8.22 11.79
N ALA A 106 -6.60 -6.95 11.40
CA ALA A 106 -7.43 -5.84 11.82
C ALA A 106 -8.87 -5.96 11.29
N ILE A 107 -9.02 -6.25 10.00
CA ILE A 107 -10.32 -6.39 9.36
C ILE A 107 -11.07 -7.60 9.93
N GLN A 108 -10.40 -8.76 10.11
CA GLN A 108 -11.02 -9.95 10.72
C GLN A 108 -11.43 -9.74 12.18
N ALA A 109 -10.69 -8.89 12.92
CA ALA A 109 -11.00 -8.63 14.32
C ALA A 109 -12.19 -7.66 14.52
N LEU A 110 -12.51 -6.85 13.52
CA LEU A 110 -13.49 -5.76 13.63
C LEU A 110 -14.73 -5.93 12.75
N ILE A 111 -14.59 -6.58 11.59
CA ILE A 111 -15.65 -6.63 10.58
C ILE A 111 -16.29 -8.01 10.56
N GLY A 112 -17.60 -8.03 10.66
CA GLY A 112 -18.45 -9.22 10.56
C GLY A 112 -19.51 -9.08 9.47
N GLU A 113 -20.49 -9.99 9.50
CA GLU A 113 -21.55 -10.06 8.50
C GLU A 113 -22.39 -8.77 8.46
N GLY A 114 -22.45 -8.14 7.29
CA GLY A 114 -23.26 -6.94 7.05
C GLY A 114 -22.67 -5.62 7.59
N ASP A 115 -21.50 -5.66 8.25
CA ASP A 115 -20.81 -4.43 8.64
C ASP A 115 -20.27 -3.69 7.42
N GLU A 116 -20.38 -2.37 7.43
CA GLU A 116 -19.95 -1.53 6.32
C GLU A 116 -18.54 -0.95 6.54
N VAL A 117 -17.74 -0.99 5.46
CA VAL A 117 -16.39 -0.41 5.42
C VAL A 117 -16.32 0.61 4.30
N VAL A 118 -16.05 1.86 4.65
CA VAL A 118 -15.89 2.95 3.69
C VAL A 118 -14.48 2.88 3.07
N ILE A 119 -14.43 2.87 1.74
CA ILE A 119 -13.19 2.77 0.96
C ILE A 119 -13.19 3.87 -0.12
N PRO A 120 -12.28 4.85 -0.07
CA PRO A 120 -12.07 5.80 -1.18
C PRO A 120 -11.62 5.10 -2.46
N VAL A 121 -12.18 5.49 -3.59
CA VAL A 121 -11.77 5.04 -4.94
C VAL A 121 -10.86 6.12 -5.55
N PRO A 122 -9.74 5.76 -6.19
CA PRO A 122 -9.21 4.41 -6.38
C PRO A 122 -8.54 3.85 -5.12
N PHE A 123 -8.59 2.54 -4.97
CA PHE A 123 -8.11 1.80 -3.79
C PHE A 123 -7.11 0.70 -4.17
N TRP A 124 -6.31 0.23 -3.21
CA TRP A 124 -5.54 -0.99 -3.41
C TRP A 124 -6.46 -2.22 -3.44
N VAL A 125 -6.31 -3.02 -4.48
CA VAL A 125 -7.15 -4.18 -4.82
C VAL A 125 -7.44 -5.16 -3.67
N THR A 126 -6.60 -5.17 -2.64
CA THR A 126 -6.72 -6.08 -1.51
C THR A 126 -7.83 -5.67 -0.53
N TYR A 127 -8.13 -4.38 -0.36
CA TYR A 127 -9.07 -3.93 0.67
C TYR A 127 -10.48 -4.50 0.52
N PRO A 128 -11.16 -4.36 -0.62
CA PRO A 128 -12.51 -4.91 -0.77
C PRO A 128 -12.55 -6.44 -0.66
N GLU A 129 -11.47 -7.13 -1.08
CA GLU A 129 -11.41 -8.59 -0.95
C GLU A 129 -11.33 -9.03 0.51
N LEU A 130 -10.56 -8.32 1.36
CA LEU A 130 -10.50 -8.62 2.80
C LEU A 130 -11.82 -8.30 3.50
N VAL A 131 -12.49 -7.19 3.14
CA VAL A 131 -13.81 -6.84 3.66
C VAL A 131 -14.84 -7.92 3.30
N LYS A 132 -14.89 -8.31 2.03
CA LYS A 132 -15.77 -9.37 1.54
C LYS A 132 -15.52 -10.72 2.23
N TYR A 133 -14.25 -11.10 2.40
CA TYR A 133 -13.86 -12.32 3.11
C TYR A 133 -14.34 -12.32 4.58
N SER A 134 -14.43 -11.15 5.21
CA SER A 134 -14.94 -11.01 6.58
C SER A 134 -16.48 -11.05 6.69
N GLY A 135 -17.20 -11.02 5.55
CA GLY A 135 -18.65 -10.88 5.48
C GLY A 135 -19.12 -9.41 5.47
N GLY A 136 -18.20 -8.46 5.45
CA GLY A 136 -18.49 -7.03 5.39
C GLY A 136 -18.89 -6.55 4.00
N VAL A 137 -19.41 -5.34 3.94
CA VAL A 137 -19.86 -4.65 2.72
C VAL A 137 -19.00 -3.42 2.50
N SER A 138 -18.34 -3.34 1.33
CA SER A 138 -17.57 -2.16 0.96
C SER A 138 -18.49 -1.04 0.47
N GLN A 139 -18.37 0.14 1.09
CA GLN A 139 -19.02 1.38 0.67
C GLN A 139 -17.99 2.27 -0.02
N PHE A 140 -18.13 2.44 -1.34
CA PHE A 140 -17.14 3.15 -2.13
C PHE A 140 -17.47 4.64 -2.24
N ILE A 141 -16.49 5.50 -1.91
CA ILE A 141 -16.56 6.94 -2.19
C ILE A 141 -15.77 7.23 -3.46
N GLN A 142 -16.48 7.65 -4.50
CA GLN A 142 -15.86 8.04 -5.77
C GLN A 142 -15.09 9.35 -5.60
N THR A 143 -13.88 9.38 -6.15
CA THR A 143 -13.04 10.58 -6.24
C THR A 143 -12.56 10.79 -7.67
N ASP A 144 -11.97 11.94 -7.94
CA ASP A 144 -11.49 12.34 -9.25
C ASP A 144 -10.18 13.15 -9.19
N GLU A 145 -9.70 13.57 -10.34
CA GLU A 145 -8.50 14.41 -10.43
C GLU A 145 -8.67 15.78 -9.77
N LYS A 146 -9.89 16.34 -9.75
CA LYS A 146 -10.15 17.66 -9.15
C LYS A 146 -9.95 17.64 -7.65
N SER A 147 -10.35 16.53 -7.01
CA SER A 147 -10.10 16.27 -5.60
C SER A 147 -8.71 15.67 -5.32
N ARG A 148 -7.86 15.50 -6.35
CA ARG A 148 -6.60 14.78 -6.29
C ARG A 148 -6.78 13.36 -5.74
N PHE A 149 -7.86 12.69 -6.11
CA PHE A 149 -8.23 11.36 -5.65
C PHE A 149 -8.31 11.22 -4.11
N LYS A 150 -8.68 12.31 -3.42
CA LYS A 150 -8.90 12.35 -1.97
C LYS A 150 -10.36 12.62 -1.65
N ILE A 151 -10.87 12.01 -0.59
CA ILE A 151 -12.24 12.27 -0.13
C ILE A 151 -12.33 13.57 0.66
N THR A 152 -13.48 14.21 0.58
CA THR A 152 -13.82 15.40 1.36
C THR A 152 -14.60 15.02 2.63
N PRO A 153 -14.60 15.89 3.68
CA PRO A 153 -15.44 15.69 4.86
C PRO A 153 -16.91 15.47 4.54
N LYS A 154 -17.45 16.19 3.53
CA LYS A 154 -18.84 16.03 3.09
C LYS A 154 -19.09 14.64 2.53
N GLN A 155 -18.23 14.15 1.62
CA GLN A 155 -18.36 12.80 1.05
C GLN A 155 -18.27 11.73 2.12
N LEU A 156 -17.36 11.89 3.10
CA LEU A 156 -17.28 10.96 4.23
C LEU A 156 -18.57 10.97 5.03
N LYS A 157 -19.07 12.13 5.43
CA LYS A 157 -20.31 12.27 6.18
C LYS A 157 -21.51 11.61 5.47
N ASP A 158 -21.61 11.82 4.16
CA ASP A 158 -22.71 11.28 3.34
C ASP A 158 -22.63 9.75 3.19
N ALA A 159 -21.43 9.16 3.31
CA ALA A 159 -21.18 7.71 3.22
C ALA A 159 -21.37 6.95 4.54
N LEU A 160 -21.46 7.66 5.67
CA LEU A 160 -21.63 7.02 6.97
C LEU A 160 -23.08 6.56 7.19
N SER A 161 -23.23 5.34 7.70
CA SER A 161 -24.49 4.76 8.14
C SER A 161 -24.36 4.18 9.56
N PRO A 162 -25.45 3.78 10.21
CA PRO A 162 -25.39 3.05 11.48
C PRO A 162 -24.62 1.71 11.43
N LYS A 163 -24.40 1.17 10.23
CA LYS A 163 -23.64 -0.08 9.99
C LYS A 163 -22.17 0.18 9.72
N THR A 164 -21.78 1.43 9.49
CA THR A 164 -20.38 1.76 9.17
C THR A 164 -19.50 1.54 10.40
N LYS A 165 -18.52 0.64 10.26
CA LYS A 165 -17.56 0.31 11.32
C LYS A 165 -16.15 0.79 11.06
N MET A 166 -15.78 0.95 9.78
CA MET A 166 -14.39 1.26 9.44
C MET A 166 -14.32 2.18 8.22
N LEU A 167 -13.36 3.10 8.26
CA LEU A 167 -12.83 3.85 7.12
C LEU A 167 -11.42 3.35 6.84
N ILE A 168 -11.11 2.98 5.60
CA ILE A 168 -9.74 2.64 5.16
C ILE A 168 -9.15 3.84 4.44
N LEU A 169 -8.01 4.32 4.92
CA LEU A 169 -7.21 5.37 4.28
C LEU A 169 -5.83 4.82 3.93
N THR A 170 -5.29 5.24 2.78
CA THR A 170 -3.91 4.93 2.37
C THR A 170 -3.20 6.23 2.03
N THR A 171 -2.10 6.52 2.72
CA THR A 171 -1.38 7.78 2.54
C THR A 171 0.13 7.59 2.78
N PRO A 172 0.99 7.85 1.76
CA PRO A 172 0.69 8.05 0.34
C PRO A 172 -0.05 6.88 -0.31
N SER A 173 -0.92 7.18 -1.28
CA SER A 173 -1.85 6.20 -1.86
C SER A 173 -1.23 5.31 -2.93
N ASN A 174 -1.67 4.08 -3.00
CA ASN A 174 -1.59 3.20 -4.16
C ASN A 174 -3.03 3.04 -4.72
N PRO A 175 -3.34 3.51 -5.95
CA PRO A 175 -2.41 3.68 -7.09
C PRO A 175 -1.95 5.12 -7.38
N THR A 176 -2.44 6.16 -6.69
CA THR A 176 -2.34 7.54 -7.15
C THR A 176 -1.09 8.29 -6.68
N GLY A 177 -0.44 7.82 -5.62
CA GLY A 177 0.67 8.51 -4.98
C GLY A 177 0.28 9.79 -4.22
N MET A 178 -1.03 10.06 -4.06
CA MET A 178 -1.48 11.27 -3.37
C MET A 178 -1.32 11.14 -1.85
N LEU A 179 -0.96 12.27 -1.24
CA LEU A 179 -0.74 12.41 0.20
C LEU A 179 -1.84 13.28 0.81
N TYR A 180 -2.45 12.80 1.90
CA TYR A 180 -3.33 13.64 2.72
C TYR A 180 -2.47 14.58 3.58
N SER A 181 -2.81 15.87 3.58
CA SER A 181 -2.23 16.85 4.49
C SER A 181 -2.80 16.71 5.90
N LYS A 182 -2.12 17.29 6.89
CA LYS A 182 -2.60 17.33 8.27
C LYS A 182 -4.01 17.93 8.37
N ALA A 183 -4.25 19.05 7.70
CA ALA A 183 -5.56 19.73 7.73
C ALA A 183 -6.68 18.87 7.12
N GLU A 184 -6.40 18.12 6.04
CA GLU A 184 -7.38 17.20 5.46
C GLU A 184 -7.70 16.04 6.40
N LEU A 185 -6.68 15.46 7.06
CA LEU A 185 -6.89 14.39 8.04
C LEU A 185 -7.63 14.88 9.29
N GLU A 186 -7.32 16.10 9.79
CA GLU A 186 -8.07 16.73 10.88
C GLU A 186 -9.54 16.94 10.52
N ALA A 187 -9.81 17.44 9.30
CA ALA A 187 -11.18 17.65 8.82
C ALA A 187 -11.98 16.34 8.68
N LEU A 188 -11.34 15.23 8.26
CA LEU A 188 -11.98 13.91 8.29
C LEU A 188 -12.20 13.42 9.72
N GLY A 189 -11.25 13.68 10.63
CA GLY A 189 -11.36 13.36 12.05
C GLY A 189 -12.55 14.03 12.73
N GLU A 190 -12.83 15.29 12.41
CA GLU A 190 -14.01 16.00 12.95
C GLU A 190 -15.33 15.34 12.53
N VAL A 191 -15.42 14.80 11.30
CA VAL A 191 -16.62 14.04 10.86
C VAL A 191 -16.81 12.77 11.68
N LEU A 192 -15.72 12.14 12.10
CA LEU A 192 -15.75 10.87 12.83
C LEU A 192 -15.93 11.03 14.34
N LYS A 193 -15.80 12.23 14.90
CA LYS A 193 -15.70 12.53 16.34
C LYS A 193 -16.78 11.85 17.17
N ASP A 194 -18.04 11.98 16.76
CA ASP A 194 -19.19 11.43 17.49
C ASP A 194 -19.63 10.05 16.99
N THR A 195 -18.74 9.35 16.27
CA THR A 195 -18.99 8.02 15.73
C THR A 195 -18.17 6.94 16.44
N LYS A 196 -18.53 5.67 16.20
CA LYS A 196 -17.73 4.50 16.60
C LYS A 196 -16.90 3.91 15.47
N VAL A 197 -16.72 4.68 14.39
CA VAL A 197 -16.02 4.24 13.19
C VAL A 197 -14.52 4.18 13.46
N TRP A 198 -13.90 3.04 13.18
CA TRP A 198 -12.46 2.85 13.19
C TRP A 198 -11.83 3.46 11.95
N VAL A 199 -10.59 3.90 12.06
CA VAL A 199 -9.78 4.30 10.91
C VAL A 199 -8.64 3.29 10.77
N LEU A 200 -8.60 2.59 9.64
CA LEU A 200 -7.47 1.76 9.26
C LEU A 200 -6.60 2.58 8.32
N SER A 201 -5.46 3.03 8.83
CA SER A 201 -4.51 3.89 8.09
C SER A 201 -3.34 3.06 7.58
N ASP A 202 -3.29 2.81 6.27
CA ASP A 202 -2.18 2.15 5.60
C ASP A 202 -1.12 3.19 5.22
N GLU A 203 -0.01 3.20 5.97
CA GLU A 203 1.06 4.19 5.91
C GLU A 203 2.36 3.60 5.36
N ILE A 204 2.27 2.49 4.60
CA ILE A 204 3.43 1.71 4.12
C ILE A 204 4.40 2.52 3.25
N TYR A 205 3.94 3.66 2.66
CA TYR A 205 4.74 4.53 1.81
C TYR A 205 5.25 5.80 2.51
N GLU A 206 5.13 5.92 3.84
CA GLU A 206 5.47 7.13 4.60
C GLU A 206 6.87 7.70 4.32
N LYS A 207 7.85 6.84 4.03
CA LYS A 207 9.25 7.24 3.73
C LYS A 207 9.46 7.66 2.26
N LEU A 208 8.48 7.46 1.41
CA LEU A 208 8.55 7.76 -0.02
C LEU A 208 7.67 8.96 -0.34
N VAL A 209 7.97 10.11 0.25
CA VAL A 209 7.28 11.38 0.03
C VAL A 209 8.20 12.34 -0.69
N TYR A 210 7.71 12.98 -1.77
CA TYR A 210 8.44 13.89 -2.64
C TYR A 210 7.96 15.33 -2.46
N LYS A 211 6.69 15.51 -2.10
CA LYS A 211 6.07 16.82 -1.93
C LYS A 211 5.16 16.82 -0.70
N GLY A 212 5.28 17.86 0.10
CA GLY A 212 4.55 17.99 1.36
C GLY A 212 5.26 17.29 2.53
N GLU A 213 4.55 17.15 3.63
CA GLU A 213 5.03 16.49 4.85
C GLU A 213 4.10 15.32 5.16
N PHE A 214 4.67 14.16 5.45
CA PHE A 214 3.90 13.02 5.91
C PHE A 214 3.45 13.25 7.35
N VAL A 215 2.16 13.07 7.60
CA VAL A 215 1.57 13.06 8.94
C VAL A 215 0.77 11.78 9.10
N SER A 216 1.08 11.01 10.15
CA SER A 216 0.29 9.81 10.48
C SER A 216 -1.13 10.20 10.86
N CYS A 217 -2.09 9.43 10.36
CA CYS A 217 -3.51 9.65 10.64
C CYS A 217 -3.83 9.66 12.15
N ALA A 218 -3.15 8.82 12.92
CA ALA A 218 -3.28 8.76 14.37
C ALA A 218 -2.72 10.00 15.10
N ALA A 219 -1.83 10.77 14.46
CA ALA A 219 -1.13 11.89 15.09
C ALA A 219 -1.89 13.22 15.02
N VAL A 220 -2.99 13.31 14.28
CA VAL A 220 -3.67 14.59 14.04
C VAL A 220 -4.52 15.06 15.21
N SER A 221 -5.01 14.14 16.05
CA SER A 221 -5.74 14.46 17.29
C SER A 221 -5.80 13.26 18.23
N GLU A 222 -6.09 13.50 19.52
CA GLU A 222 -6.28 12.41 20.50
C GLU A 222 -7.48 11.50 20.15
N GLU A 223 -8.54 12.03 19.53
CA GLU A 223 -9.66 11.25 19.07
C GLU A 223 -9.27 10.34 17.89
N MET A 224 -8.50 10.83 16.94
CA MET A 224 -7.97 10.02 15.85
C MET A 224 -7.00 8.97 16.37
N LYS A 225 -6.14 9.29 17.33
CA LYS A 225 -5.23 8.33 17.96
C LYS A 225 -5.94 7.14 18.59
N LYS A 226 -7.07 7.38 19.29
CA LYS A 226 -7.85 6.33 19.95
C LYS A 226 -8.52 5.37 18.97
N ARG A 227 -8.95 5.86 17.80
CA ARG A 227 -9.72 5.09 16.79
C ARG A 227 -8.89 4.59 15.62
N THR A 228 -7.62 4.98 15.49
CA THR A 228 -6.78 4.60 14.35
C THR A 228 -6.02 3.31 14.65
N ILE A 229 -6.02 2.44 13.66
CA ILE A 229 -5.11 1.31 13.53
C ILE A 229 -4.09 1.72 12.47
N THR A 230 -2.88 2.08 12.91
CA THR A 230 -1.78 2.40 12.00
C THR A 230 -1.16 1.10 11.49
N ILE A 231 -1.17 0.92 10.18
CA ILE A 231 -0.54 -0.21 9.48
C ILE A 231 0.71 0.30 8.78
N ASN A 232 1.84 -0.34 9.03
CA ASN A 232 3.10 0.02 8.40
C ASN A 232 4.03 -1.20 8.29
N GLY A 233 5.26 -1.00 7.81
CA GLY A 233 6.25 -2.06 7.66
C GLY A 233 7.46 -1.62 6.84
N LEU A 234 8.36 -2.54 6.61
CA LEU A 234 9.65 -2.26 5.97
C LEU A 234 9.70 -2.62 4.47
N SER A 235 8.59 -3.12 3.92
CA SER A 235 8.55 -3.60 2.54
C SER A 235 8.96 -2.53 1.51
N LYS A 236 8.60 -1.25 1.75
CA LYS A 236 8.80 -0.17 0.77
C LYS A 236 9.94 0.76 1.16
N SER A 237 10.06 1.07 2.45
CA SER A 237 11.05 2.01 2.97
C SER A 237 12.50 1.54 2.83
N VAL A 238 12.74 0.22 2.89
CA VAL A 238 14.08 -0.39 2.84
C VAL A 238 14.16 -1.63 1.93
N ALA A 239 13.28 -1.70 0.91
CA ALA A 239 13.26 -2.77 -0.09
C ALA A 239 13.22 -4.19 0.54
N MET A 240 12.34 -4.40 1.50
CA MET A 240 12.18 -5.67 2.23
C MET A 240 10.88 -6.41 1.88
N THR A 241 10.43 -6.37 0.63
CA THR A 241 9.17 -7.02 0.22
C THR A 241 9.17 -8.52 0.46
N GLY A 242 10.28 -9.19 0.18
CA GLY A 242 10.46 -10.63 0.37
C GLY A 242 10.68 -11.06 1.84
N TRP A 243 11.07 -10.15 2.72
CA TRP A 243 11.33 -10.43 4.14
C TRP A 243 10.06 -10.58 4.97
N ARG A 244 8.94 -10.06 4.47
CA ARG A 244 7.62 -10.19 5.10
C ARG A 244 7.55 -9.60 6.51
N MET A 245 7.96 -8.34 6.71
CA MET A 245 7.81 -7.61 7.96
C MET A 245 6.84 -6.44 7.82
N GLY A 246 5.81 -6.43 8.66
CA GLY A 246 4.88 -5.35 8.85
C GLY A 246 4.36 -5.34 10.28
N TYR A 247 3.66 -4.29 10.66
CA TYR A 247 3.07 -4.16 11.98
C TYR A 247 1.79 -3.35 11.97
N ALA A 248 0.99 -3.57 13.01
CA ALA A 248 -0.15 -2.73 13.36
C ALA A 248 0.09 -2.10 14.74
N ALA A 249 -0.32 -0.84 14.91
CA ALA A 249 -0.32 -0.16 16.20
C ALA A 249 -1.69 0.47 16.46
N SER A 250 -2.23 0.29 17.67
CA SER A 250 -3.51 0.86 18.10
C SER A 250 -3.53 1.09 19.61
N LYS A 251 -4.16 2.16 20.07
CA LYS A 251 -4.37 2.42 21.52
C LYS A 251 -5.31 1.42 22.19
N ASP A 252 -6.08 0.66 21.42
CA ASP A 252 -6.94 -0.40 21.94
C ASP A 252 -6.17 -1.71 22.14
N LYS A 253 -5.65 -1.91 23.34
CA LYS A 253 -4.92 -3.13 23.73
C LYS A 253 -5.76 -4.41 23.56
N LYS A 254 -7.10 -4.32 23.73
CA LYS A 254 -8.00 -5.46 23.54
C LYS A 254 -8.03 -5.85 22.07
N LEU A 255 -8.12 -4.88 21.15
CA LEU A 255 -8.07 -5.13 19.71
C LEU A 255 -6.73 -5.78 19.32
N VAL A 256 -5.60 -5.21 19.77
CA VAL A 256 -4.27 -5.78 19.48
C VAL A 256 -4.16 -7.22 20.00
N LYS A 257 -4.72 -7.51 21.19
CA LYS A 257 -4.76 -8.87 21.73
C LYS A 257 -5.61 -9.82 20.88
N LEU A 258 -6.78 -9.38 20.39
CA LEU A 258 -7.63 -10.18 19.50
C LEU A 258 -6.92 -10.46 18.15
N MET A 259 -6.28 -9.47 17.57
CA MET A 259 -5.47 -9.64 16.36
C MET A 259 -4.30 -10.63 16.57
N SER A 260 -3.62 -10.54 17.72
CA SER A 260 -2.54 -11.47 18.11
C SER A 260 -3.07 -12.90 18.32
N ASN A 261 -4.27 -13.07 18.91
CA ASN A 261 -4.90 -14.39 19.06
C ASN A 261 -5.21 -15.00 17.69
N LEU A 262 -5.77 -14.22 16.75
CA LEU A 262 -6.00 -14.68 15.39
C LEU A 262 -4.68 -15.10 14.72
N GLN A 263 -3.65 -14.26 14.80
CA GLN A 263 -2.34 -14.55 14.21
C GLN A 263 -1.73 -15.83 14.80
N SER A 264 -1.89 -16.08 16.10
CA SER A 264 -1.36 -17.29 16.76
C SER A 264 -1.97 -18.57 16.20
N GLN A 265 -3.23 -18.52 15.74
CA GLN A 265 -3.92 -19.66 15.13
C GLN A 265 -3.68 -19.79 13.62
N CYS A 266 -3.17 -18.75 12.98
CA CYS A 266 -2.90 -18.75 11.52
C CYS A 266 -1.45 -19.06 11.20
N THR A 267 -0.53 -18.21 11.67
CA THR A 267 0.88 -18.20 11.27
C THR A 267 1.86 -18.24 12.42
N SER A 268 1.40 -18.09 13.67
CA SER A 268 2.25 -17.89 14.86
C SER A 268 3.06 -16.58 14.74
N ASN A 269 4.30 -16.55 15.23
CA ASN A 269 5.20 -15.41 15.06
C ASN A 269 5.70 -15.27 13.62
N ILE A 270 6.15 -14.08 13.23
CA ILE A 270 6.87 -13.91 11.97
C ILE A 270 8.28 -14.55 12.07
N ASN A 271 8.93 -14.69 10.92
CA ASN A 271 10.30 -15.19 10.85
C ASN A 271 11.23 -14.51 11.87
N SER A 272 11.90 -15.29 12.73
CA SER A 272 12.71 -14.78 13.83
C SER A 272 13.92 -13.97 13.33
N ILE A 273 14.57 -14.43 12.26
CA ILE A 273 15.73 -13.74 11.66
C ILE A 273 15.31 -12.37 11.11
N THR A 274 14.15 -12.30 10.45
CA THR A 274 13.57 -11.05 9.95
C THR A 274 13.32 -10.06 11.10
N GLN A 275 12.89 -10.53 12.27
CA GLN A 275 12.68 -9.67 13.43
C GLN A 275 13.97 -8.98 13.86
N MET A 276 15.05 -9.70 13.98
CA MET A 276 16.37 -9.17 14.34
C MET A 276 16.90 -8.18 13.29
N ALA A 277 16.79 -8.53 12.01
CA ALA A 277 17.23 -7.69 10.90
C ALA A 277 16.44 -6.36 10.84
N SER A 278 15.16 -6.40 11.19
CA SER A 278 14.26 -5.23 11.12
C SER A 278 14.60 -4.14 12.14
N ILE A 279 15.23 -4.49 13.27
CA ILE A 279 15.65 -3.55 14.31
C ILE A 279 16.61 -2.51 13.71
N VAL A 280 17.55 -2.93 12.88
CA VAL A 280 18.53 -2.06 12.22
C VAL A 280 17.87 -0.91 11.44
N ALA A 281 16.81 -1.23 10.69
CA ALA A 281 16.07 -0.24 9.91
C ALA A 281 15.29 0.73 10.82
N LEU A 282 14.67 0.23 11.89
CA LEU A 282 13.80 1.00 12.78
C LEU A 282 14.57 1.91 13.73
N GLU A 283 15.84 1.59 14.01
CA GLU A 283 16.74 2.44 14.80
C GLU A 283 17.41 3.55 14.00
N GLY A 284 17.17 3.59 12.66
CA GLY A 284 17.69 4.64 11.78
C GLY A 284 19.12 4.41 11.27
N LEU A 285 19.63 3.18 11.37
CA LEU A 285 21.00 2.87 10.94
C LEU A 285 21.16 2.81 9.40
N VAL A 286 20.04 2.91 8.66
CA VAL A 286 19.99 2.90 7.18
C VAL A 286 19.24 4.11 6.61
N ASP A 287 19.13 5.19 7.38
CA ASP A 287 18.41 6.41 6.96
C ASP A 287 19.01 7.02 5.68
N LYS A 288 20.33 6.89 5.48
CA LYS A 288 21.00 7.36 4.27
C LYS A 288 20.59 6.57 3.02
N GLU A 289 20.48 5.25 3.13
CA GLU A 289 20.03 4.39 2.03
C GLU A 289 18.56 4.64 1.71
N ILE A 290 17.71 4.87 2.72
CA ILE A 290 16.31 5.26 2.55
C ILE A 290 16.23 6.57 1.75
N GLU A 291 16.99 7.59 2.14
CA GLU A 291 16.99 8.89 1.46
C GLU A 291 17.53 8.78 0.04
N THR A 292 18.59 7.99 -0.18
CA THR A 292 19.11 7.73 -1.53
C THR A 292 18.05 7.11 -2.44
N MET A 293 17.33 6.12 -1.95
CA MET A 293 16.24 5.47 -2.67
C MET A 293 15.07 6.45 -2.92
N ARG A 294 14.69 7.25 -1.91
CA ARG A 294 13.64 8.27 -2.05
C ARG A 294 13.97 9.28 -3.15
N GLN A 295 15.21 9.80 -3.17
CA GLN A 295 15.67 10.73 -4.19
C GLN A 295 15.66 10.12 -5.60
N ALA A 296 16.08 8.87 -5.72
CA ALA A 296 16.01 8.17 -6.99
C ALA A 296 14.57 8.01 -7.49
N PHE A 297 13.64 7.64 -6.61
CA PHE A 297 12.22 7.57 -6.97
C PHE A 297 11.62 8.94 -7.29
N GLU A 298 12.01 10.00 -6.60
CA GLU A 298 11.57 11.37 -6.94
C GLU A 298 12.03 11.77 -8.35
N LYS A 299 13.28 11.49 -8.71
CA LYS A 299 13.81 11.72 -10.06
C LYS A 299 13.03 10.96 -11.13
N ARG A 300 12.77 9.67 -10.90
CA ARG A 300 11.99 8.81 -11.78
C ARG A 300 10.52 9.24 -11.88
N CYS A 301 9.94 9.72 -10.78
CA CYS A 301 8.61 10.32 -10.76
C CYS A 301 8.52 11.53 -11.69
N ASN A 302 9.51 12.46 -11.59
CA ASN A 302 9.58 13.63 -12.44
C ASN A 302 9.68 13.26 -13.92
N LEU A 303 10.60 12.34 -14.24
CA LEU A 303 10.81 11.84 -15.60
C LEU A 303 9.54 11.20 -16.19
N ALA A 304 8.92 10.28 -15.44
CA ALA A 304 7.72 9.58 -15.90
C ALA A 304 6.53 10.54 -16.06
N HIS A 305 6.33 11.45 -15.11
CA HIS A 305 5.25 12.43 -15.16
C HIS A 305 5.40 13.38 -16.36
N GLU A 306 6.57 13.95 -16.57
CA GLU A 306 6.85 14.86 -17.70
C GLU A 306 6.62 14.17 -19.04
N LYS A 307 7.23 13.00 -19.25
CA LYS A 307 7.13 12.27 -20.52
C LYS A 307 5.71 11.76 -20.81
N ILE A 308 4.96 11.31 -19.81
CA ILE A 308 3.55 10.86 -20.01
C ILE A 308 2.67 12.04 -20.39
N ASN A 309 2.79 13.20 -19.71
CA ASN A 309 1.99 14.37 -20.04
C ASN A 309 2.37 15.07 -21.36
N ALA A 310 3.49 14.70 -21.95
CA ALA A 310 3.86 15.12 -23.31
C ALA A 310 3.17 14.29 -24.41
N ILE A 311 2.47 13.19 -24.06
CA ILE A 311 1.76 12.35 -25.02
C ILE A 311 0.33 12.88 -25.14
N GLU A 312 -0.06 13.35 -26.33
CA GLU A 312 -1.45 13.77 -26.60
C GLU A 312 -2.44 12.65 -26.31
N GLY A 313 -3.51 12.95 -25.58
CA GLY A 313 -4.53 11.98 -25.17
C GLY A 313 -4.25 11.28 -23.84
N LEU A 314 -3.11 11.50 -23.21
CA LEU A 314 -2.80 11.05 -21.85
C LEU A 314 -2.66 12.24 -20.88
N ASN A 315 -3.02 12.01 -19.63
CA ASN A 315 -2.81 12.97 -18.55
C ASN A 315 -2.57 12.23 -17.23
N ALA A 316 -1.72 12.77 -16.37
CA ALA A 316 -1.51 12.25 -15.03
C ALA A 316 -1.22 13.39 -14.05
N LEU A 317 -1.82 13.34 -12.88
CA LEU A 317 -1.42 14.21 -11.77
C LEU A 317 -0.04 13.79 -11.25
N LYS A 318 0.77 14.77 -10.87
CA LYS A 318 2.07 14.49 -10.26
C LYS A 318 1.86 13.88 -8.87
N PRO A 319 2.39 12.68 -8.59
CA PRO A 319 2.31 12.07 -7.28
C PRO A 319 3.04 12.88 -6.21
N ASP A 320 2.51 12.88 -4.98
CA ASP A 320 3.20 13.44 -3.82
C ASP A 320 4.15 12.42 -3.17
N GLY A 321 3.95 11.12 -3.45
CA GLY A 321 4.77 10.02 -2.90
C GLY A 321 4.51 8.67 -3.58
N ALA A 322 4.93 7.58 -2.92
CA ALA A 322 4.96 6.22 -3.44
C ALA A 322 5.80 6.10 -4.73
N PHE A 323 5.58 5.11 -5.57
CA PHE A 323 6.31 4.96 -6.85
C PHE A 323 5.36 4.60 -8.00
N TYR A 324 4.20 5.26 -8.03
CA TYR A 324 3.16 5.03 -9.04
C TYR A 324 2.74 6.32 -9.72
N LEU A 325 2.48 6.22 -11.01
CA LEU A 325 1.78 7.23 -11.80
C LEU A 325 0.43 6.65 -12.22
N PHE A 326 -0.65 7.36 -11.92
CA PHE A 326 -2.01 6.96 -12.28
C PHE A 326 -2.46 7.82 -13.45
N ILE A 327 -2.46 7.21 -14.63
CA ILE A 327 -2.56 7.88 -15.92
C ILE A 327 -4.00 7.80 -16.42
N ASN A 328 -4.60 8.95 -16.69
CA ASN A 328 -5.86 9.08 -17.39
C ASN A 328 -5.63 8.76 -18.88
N ILE A 329 -6.35 7.78 -19.40
CA ILE A 329 -6.28 7.35 -20.80
C ILE A 329 -7.37 8.01 -21.67
N GLY A 330 -8.18 8.91 -21.10
CA GLY A 330 -9.24 9.60 -21.81
C GLY A 330 -10.22 8.65 -22.48
N SER A 331 -10.47 8.91 -23.76
CA SER A 331 -11.34 8.06 -24.60
C SER A 331 -10.58 6.96 -25.34
N LEU A 332 -9.30 6.81 -25.14
CA LEU A 332 -8.50 5.76 -25.76
C LEU A 332 -9.09 4.37 -25.42
N CYS A 333 -9.20 3.52 -26.43
CA CYS A 333 -9.86 2.20 -26.31
C CYS A 333 -11.30 2.27 -25.75
N GLY A 334 -12.01 3.40 -25.93
CA GLY A 334 -13.34 3.64 -25.37
C GLY A 334 -13.37 3.85 -23.87
N GLY A 335 -12.25 4.21 -23.24
CA GLY A 335 -12.11 4.34 -21.79
C GLY A 335 -11.96 3.01 -21.06
N ASP A 336 -11.91 1.88 -21.78
CA ASP A 336 -11.73 0.54 -21.21
C ASP A 336 -10.24 0.30 -20.87
N SER A 337 -9.93 0.36 -19.58
CA SER A 337 -8.57 0.19 -19.09
C SER A 337 -8.00 -1.21 -19.26
N MET A 338 -8.84 -2.25 -19.24
CA MET A 338 -8.44 -3.62 -19.49
C MET A 338 -8.02 -3.81 -20.94
N ARG A 339 -8.86 -3.32 -21.86
CA ARG A 339 -8.56 -3.36 -23.31
C ARG A 339 -7.29 -2.57 -23.63
N PHE A 340 -7.12 -1.38 -23.05
CA PHE A 340 -5.91 -0.57 -23.22
C PHE A 340 -4.66 -1.35 -22.80
N CYS A 341 -4.64 -1.93 -21.61
CA CYS A 341 -3.50 -2.70 -21.10
C CYS A 341 -3.20 -3.94 -21.93
N HIS A 342 -4.25 -4.65 -22.38
CA HIS A 342 -4.09 -5.85 -23.20
C HIS A 342 -3.49 -5.54 -24.58
N GLU A 343 -4.07 -4.56 -25.30
CA GLU A 343 -3.57 -4.19 -26.63
C GLU A 343 -2.16 -3.57 -26.56
N LEU A 344 -1.85 -2.79 -25.49
CA LEU A 344 -0.52 -2.23 -25.28
C LEU A 344 0.53 -3.35 -25.04
N LEU A 345 0.18 -4.37 -24.26
CA LEU A 345 1.04 -5.51 -24.01
C LEU A 345 1.29 -6.32 -25.28
N GLU A 346 0.25 -6.58 -26.06
CA GLU A 346 0.37 -7.36 -27.29
C GLU A 346 1.18 -6.64 -28.37
N LYS A 347 0.92 -5.34 -28.59
CA LYS A 347 1.49 -4.59 -29.71
C LYS A 347 2.87 -4.02 -29.43
N GLU A 348 3.08 -3.56 -28.19
CA GLU A 348 4.30 -2.81 -27.81
C GLU A 348 5.11 -3.51 -26.69
N GLY A 349 4.63 -4.61 -26.14
CA GLY A 349 5.33 -5.33 -25.08
C GLY A 349 5.43 -4.53 -23.77
N VAL A 350 4.43 -3.70 -23.46
CA VAL A 350 4.42 -2.90 -22.21
C VAL A 350 3.28 -3.36 -21.30
N ALA A 351 3.60 -3.77 -20.09
CA ALA A 351 2.63 -4.21 -19.08
C ALA A 351 2.35 -3.10 -18.07
N LEU A 352 1.12 -2.60 -18.03
CA LEU A 352 0.54 -1.69 -17.05
C LEU A 352 -0.57 -2.38 -16.24
N VAL A 353 -1.03 -1.78 -15.15
CA VAL A 353 -2.17 -2.29 -14.39
C VAL A 353 -3.41 -1.45 -14.70
N PRO A 354 -4.53 -2.05 -15.14
CA PRO A 354 -5.75 -1.32 -15.49
C PRO A 354 -6.39 -0.67 -14.25
N GLY A 355 -6.95 0.52 -14.43
CA GLY A 355 -7.62 1.28 -13.39
C GLY A 355 -8.84 0.57 -12.81
N LYS A 356 -9.53 -0.24 -13.63
CA LYS A 356 -10.61 -1.13 -13.17
C LYS A 356 -10.23 -1.98 -11.96
N ALA A 357 -8.98 -2.45 -11.87
CA ALA A 357 -8.49 -3.20 -10.72
C ALA A 357 -8.47 -2.37 -9.42
N PHE A 358 -8.42 -1.05 -9.53
CA PHE A 358 -8.46 -0.11 -8.42
C PHE A 358 -9.85 0.54 -8.24
N GLY A 359 -10.86 0.02 -8.94
CA GLY A 359 -12.24 0.51 -8.90
C GLY A 359 -12.53 1.74 -9.76
N LEU A 360 -11.60 2.17 -10.62
CA LEU A 360 -11.75 3.37 -11.45
C LEU A 360 -11.37 3.11 -12.91
N GLU A 361 -12.38 3.07 -13.80
CA GLU A 361 -12.15 2.97 -15.25
C GLU A 361 -11.62 4.27 -15.85
N GLY A 362 -11.08 4.18 -17.06
CA GLY A 362 -10.47 5.32 -17.76
C GLY A 362 -9.05 5.66 -17.30
N TYR A 363 -8.45 4.84 -16.45
CA TYR A 363 -7.10 5.04 -15.92
C TYR A 363 -6.26 3.77 -16.03
N VAL A 364 -4.94 3.94 -15.99
CA VAL A 364 -3.97 2.83 -15.83
C VAL A 364 -2.88 3.24 -14.85
N ARG A 365 -2.35 2.27 -14.09
CA ARG A 365 -1.24 2.50 -13.17
C ARG A 365 0.08 2.07 -13.80
N LEU A 366 1.05 2.98 -13.82
CA LEU A 366 2.45 2.74 -14.14
C LEU A 366 3.28 2.80 -12.85
N SER A 367 4.04 1.75 -12.54
CA SER A 367 5.07 1.77 -11.49
C SER A 367 6.39 2.26 -12.08
N PHE A 368 6.99 3.29 -11.49
CA PHE A 368 8.32 3.75 -11.88
C PHE A 368 9.45 3.18 -10.99
N ALA A 369 9.18 2.06 -10.30
CA ALA A 369 10.18 1.30 -9.56
C ALA A 369 11.02 0.41 -10.51
N CYS A 370 11.76 1.06 -11.40
CA CYS A 370 12.69 0.46 -12.36
C CYS A 370 13.70 1.53 -12.85
N SER A 371 14.66 1.15 -13.69
CA SER A 371 15.66 2.10 -14.18
C SER A 371 15.06 3.22 -15.05
N GLU A 372 15.71 4.39 -15.07
CA GLU A 372 15.31 5.52 -15.92
C GLU A 372 15.27 5.13 -17.40
N GLU A 373 16.23 4.33 -17.87
CA GLU A 373 16.25 3.80 -19.23
C GLU A 373 14.99 2.97 -19.56
N GLN A 374 14.58 2.11 -18.63
CA GLN A 374 13.34 1.33 -18.80
C GLN A 374 12.09 2.22 -18.83
N ILE A 375 12.05 3.27 -17.99
CA ILE A 375 10.96 4.25 -17.99
C ILE A 375 10.88 4.95 -19.34
N GLU A 376 12.01 5.46 -19.86
CA GLU A 376 12.06 6.14 -21.15
C GLU A 376 11.61 5.24 -22.30
N LYS A 377 12.22 4.07 -22.42
CA LYS A 377 11.87 3.09 -23.46
C LYS A 377 10.39 2.65 -23.37
N GLY A 378 9.88 2.47 -22.16
CA GLY A 378 8.49 2.09 -21.96
C GLY A 378 7.52 3.20 -22.36
N ILE A 379 7.81 4.44 -22.00
CA ILE A 379 6.96 5.58 -22.36
C ILE A 379 7.00 5.87 -23.86
N GLU A 380 8.15 5.69 -24.53
CA GLU A 380 8.23 5.74 -25.99
C GLU A 380 7.34 4.72 -26.67
N ARG A 381 7.26 3.47 -26.14
CA ARG A 381 6.36 2.44 -26.63
C ARG A 381 4.89 2.80 -26.39
N ILE A 382 4.57 3.38 -25.21
CA ILE A 382 3.23 3.90 -24.91
C ILE A 382 2.85 4.98 -25.92
N ALA A 383 3.77 5.92 -26.23
CA ALA A 383 3.52 7.00 -27.18
C ALA A 383 3.22 6.45 -28.60
N ARG A 384 3.98 5.44 -29.07
CA ARG A 384 3.69 4.78 -30.37
C ARG A 384 2.32 4.12 -30.39
N PHE A 385 1.98 3.42 -29.30
CA PHE A 385 0.66 2.79 -29.18
C PHE A 385 -0.46 3.82 -29.24
N VAL A 386 -0.36 4.91 -28.45
CA VAL A 386 -1.39 5.98 -28.42
C VAL A 386 -1.55 6.59 -29.81
N LYS A 387 -0.44 6.93 -30.48
CA LYS A 387 -0.46 7.49 -31.85
C LYS A 387 -1.14 6.52 -32.84
N SER A 388 -1.06 5.22 -32.63
CA SER A 388 -1.73 4.22 -33.51
C SER A 388 -3.23 4.13 -33.28
N LYS A 389 -3.78 4.86 -32.28
CA LYS A 389 -5.21 4.87 -31.90
C LYS A 389 -5.94 6.14 -32.32
N GLY A 390 -5.24 7.21 -32.58
CA GLY A 390 -5.74 8.44 -33.21
C GLY A 390 -5.57 8.38 -34.71
#